data_36e9e9604a53faf879253f3ef9b7ec76
#
_entry.id   36e9e9604a53faf879253f3ef9b7ec76
#
_cell.length_a   1.000
_cell.length_b   1.000
_cell.length_c   1.000
_cell.angle_alpha   90.00
_cell.angle_beta   90.00
_cell.angle_gamma   90.00
#
_symmetry.space_group_name_H-M   'P 1'
#
loop_
_entity.id
_entity.type
_entity.pdbx_description
1 polymer ?
#
loop_
_entity_poly.entity_id
_entity_poly.type
_entity_poly.pdbx_seq_one_letter_code
_entity_poly.pdbx_strand_id
1 'polypeptide(L)'
;MEARISGTTKLFGLIGSPVSHSASPAMQNYGFQACGVDGAYLAFDIKEEEVPEFVKSMRLLNIQGCNVTMPNKTAAAQNMDELSPAAELIGAVNTIVNRDGKLYGHITDGEGFVANLKDHGIGVEGKDIVIFGAGGAATAIQVQLSLIHISEPTRQA
;
A
#
# COMPACT_ATOMS: atom_id res chain seq x y z
N MET A 1 28.03 18.51 9.72
CA MET A 1 26.99 17.84 8.92
C MET A 1 26.31 16.89 9.90
N GLU A 2 25.08 17.19 10.29
CA GLU A 2 24.32 16.27 11.16
C GLU A 2 24.12 14.94 10.43
N ALA A 3 24.36 13.81 11.12
CA ALA A 3 24.14 12.49 10.57
C ALA A 3 22.65 12.33 10.29
N ARG A 4 22.28 12.14 9.03
CA ARG A 4 20.88 11.96 8.61
C ARG A 4 20.24 10.67 9.16
N ILE A 5 21.05 9.67 9.51
CA ILE A 5 20.65 8.39 10.07
C ILE A 5 21.35 8.20 11.41
N SER A 6 20.59 7.87 12.43
CA SER A 6 21.05 7.64 13.80
C SER A 6 20.52 6.31 14.34
N GLY A 7 20.80 6.00 15.59
CA GLY A 7 20.26 4.81 16.26
C GLY A 7 18.75 4.88 16.56
N THR A 8 18.11 6.04 16.36
CA THR A 8 16.67 6.23 16.57
C THR A 8 15.88 6.27 15.26
N THR A 9 16.57 6.31 14.13
CA THR A 9 15.93 6.40 12.81
C THR A 9 15.05 5.18 12.55
N LYS A 10 13.79 5.42 12.24
CA LYS A 10 12.80 4.38 11.95
C LYS A 10 12.99 3.82 10.55
N LEU A 11 12.88 2.50 10.41
CA LEU A 11 13.02 1.82 9.12
C LEU A 11 11.66 1.60 8.47
N PHE A 12 11.59 1.92 7.18
CA PHE A 12 10.47 1.66 6.28
C PHE A 12 10.99 1.01 5.00
N GLY A 13 10.09 0.45 4.19
CA GLY A 13 10.55 -0.14 2.95
C GLY A 13 9.53 -0.40 1.88
N LEU A 14 10.03 -0.92 0.76
CA LEU A 14 9.28 -1.51 -0.34
C LEU A 14 9.74 -2.94 -0.51
N ILE A 15 8.81 -3.88 -0.67
CA ILE A 15 9.10 -5.24 -1.13
C ILE A 15 8.45 -5.54 -2.48
N GLY A 16 9.14 -6.32 -3.27
CA GLY A 16 8.73 -6.80 -4.60
C GLY A 16 9.93 -7.42 -5.30
N SER A 17 9.74 -7.96 -6.49
CA SER A 17 10.86 -8.52 -7.27
C SER A 17 10.57 -8.44 -8.77
N PRO A 18 11.44 -7.74 -9.56
CA PRO A 18 12.57 -6.91 -9.13
C PRO A 18 12.14 -5.51 -8.66
N VAL A 19 12.89 -4.89 -7.74
CA VAL A 19 12.59 -3.54 -7.21
C VAL A 19 13.71 -2.51 -7.43
N SER A 20 14.80 -2.90 -8.06
CA SER A 20 15.99 -2.04 -8.27
C SER A 20 15.69 -0.75 -9.07
N HIS A 21 14.66 -0.77 -9.90
CA HIS A 21 14.23 0.37 -10.73
C HIS A 21 13.21 1.28 -10.02
N SER A 22 12.81 0.97 -8.77
CA SER A 22 11.78 1.73 -8.08
C SER A 22 12.26 3.12 -7.67
N ALA A 23 11.45 4.13 -7.95
CA ALA A 23 11.65 5.49 -7.49
C ALA A 23 11.14 5.72 -6.04
N SER A 24 10.46 4.74 -5.44
CA SER A 24 9.88 4.89 -4.09
C SER A 24 10.89 5.28 -3.02
N PRO A 25 12.13 4.73 -2.96
CA PRO A 25 13.09 5.16 -1.95
C PRO A 25 13.46 6.64 -2.06
N ALA A 26 13.67 7.15 -3.28
CA ALA A 26 13.99 8.57 -3.47
C ALA A 26 12.82 9.47 -3.04
N MET A 27 11.60 9.13 -3.47
CA MET A 27 10.38 9.89 -3.15
C MET A 27 10.08 9.89 -1.65
N GLN A 28 10.08 8.73 -1.01
CA GLN A 28 9.72 8.59 0.41
C GLN A 28 10.76 9.24 1.33
N ASN A 29 12.06 9.07 1.05
CA ASN A 29 13.10 9.71 1.83
C ASN A 29 13.09 11.23 1.68
N TYR A 30 12.77 11.75 0.50
CA TYR A 30 12.53 13.18 0.32
C TYR A 30 11.34 13.66 1.16
N GLY A 31 10.22 12.91 1.14
CA GLY A 31 9.04 13.21 1.95
C GLY A 31 9.34 13.20 3.44
N PHE A 32 10.07 12.21 3.94
CA PHE A 32 10.49 12.15 5.35
C PHE A 32 11.29 13.39 5.75
N GLN A 33 12.23 13.79 4.90
CA GLN A 33 13.03 14.98 5.15
C GLN A 33 12.17 16.26 5.14
N ALA A 34 11.27 16.40 4.16
CA ALA A 34 10.39 17.57 4.05
C ALA A 34 9.41 17.69 5.22
N CYS A 35 8.97 16.56 5.79
CA CYS A 35 8.04 16.49 6.92
C CYS A 35 8.75 16.42 8.30
N GLY A 36 10.08 16.45 8.35
CA GLY A 36 10.83 16.34 9.61
C GLY A 36 10.71 14.96 10.28
N VAL A 37 10.44 13.90 9.51
CA VAL A 37 10.33 12.53 10.02
C VAL A 37 11.71 11.87 10.06
N ASP A 38 12.11 11.40 11.25
CA ASP A 38 13.34 10.58 11.41
C ASP A 38 13.06 9.16 10.90
N GLY A 39 13.16 8.99 9.59
CA GLY A 39 12.89 7.74 8.89
C GLY A 39 13.84 7.48 7.73
N ALA A 40 14.11 6.21 7.47
CA ALA A 40 14.83 5.73 6.30
C ALA A 40 13.96 4.72 5.54
N TYR A 41 13.85 4.91 4.24
CA TYR A 41 13.09 4.03 3.36
C TYR A 41 14.00 3.36 2.35
N LEU A 42 13.95 2.03 2.30
CA LEU A 42 14.77 1.19 1.42
C LEU A 42 13.89 0.30 0.54
N ALA A 43 14.45 -0.21 -0.55
CA ALA A 43 13.83 -1.25 -1.36
C ALA A 43 14.51 -2.60 -1.07
N PHE A 44 13.70 -3.64 -0.88
CA PHE A 44 14.13 -5.00 -0.63
C PHE A 44 13.63 -5.89 -1.75
N ASP A 45 14.55 -6.53 -2.48
CA ASP A 45 14.21 -7.50 -3.52
C ASP A 45 13.84 -8.83 -2.84
N ILE A 46 12.54 -9.00 -2.64
CA ILE A 46 11.96 -10.16 -1.95
C ILE A 46 11.05 -10.87 -2.94
N LYS A 47 11.30 -12.14 -3.17
CA LYS A 47 10.45 -12.97 -4.01
C LYS A 47 9.18 -13.39 -3.25
N GLU A 48 8.18 -13.84 -3.97
CA GLU A 48 6.87 -14.17 -3.40
C GLU A 48 6.97 -15.25 -2.31
N GLU A 49 7.79 -16.27 -2.52
CA GLU A 49 8.02 -17.36 -1.57
C GLU A 49 8.76 -16.93 -0.29
N GLU A 50 9.45 -15.78 -0.32
CA GLU A 50 10.22 -15.23 0.80
C GLU A 50 9.38 -14.27 1.68
N VAL A 51 8.17 -13.90 1.24
CA VAL A 51 7.31 -12.96 1.96
C VAL A 51 7.01 -13.40 3.40
N PRO A 52 6.71 -14.68 3.72
CA PRO A 52 6.48 -15.09 5.10
C PRO A 52 7.68 -14.85 6.02
N GLU A 53 8.90 -15.06 5.51
CA GLU A 53 10.13 -14.83 6.29
C GLU A 53 10.43 -13.33 6.44
N PHE A 54 10.18 -12.54 5.40
CA PHE A 54 10.29 -11.10 5.49
C PHE A 54 9.32 -10.52 6.52
N VAL A 55 8.08 -10.99 6.58
CA VAL A 55 7.06 -10.57 7.57
C VAL A 55 7.52 -10.85 9.00
N LYS A 56 8.16 -11.99 9.26
CA LYS A 56 8.79 -12.26 10.57
C LYS A 56 9.91 -11.28 10.86
N SER A 57 10.75 -11.00 9.85
CA SER A 57 11.84 -10.04 9.94
C SER A 57 11.36 -8.62 10.19
N MET A 58 10.21 -8.21 9.63
CA MET A 58 9.59 -6.91 9.94
C MET A 58 9.34 -6.73 11.43
N ARG A 59 8.82 -7.77 12.10
CA ARG A 59 8.58 -7.74 13.55
C ARG A 59 9.88 -7.69 14.33
N LEU A 60 10.84 -8.55 13.99
CA LEU A 60 12.14 -8.66 14.66
C LEU A 60 12.95 -7.36 14.57
N LEU A 61 13.00 -6.74 13.41
CA LEU A 61 13.75 -5.52 13.12
C LEU A 61 12.96 -4.24 13.40
N ASN A 62 11.73 -4.37 13.87
CA ASN A 62 10.83 -3.26 14.12
C ASN A 62 10.68 -2.32 12.90
N ILE A 63 10.55 -2.92 11.70
CA ILE A 63 10.25 -2.15 10.48
C ILE A 63 8.83 -1.57 10.63
N GLN A 64 8.71 -0.25 10.58
CA GLN A 64 7.47 0.47 10.95
C GLN A 64 6.37 0.36 9.91
N GLY A 65 6.75 0.18 8.66
CA GLY A 65 5.81 -0.02 7.56
C GLY A 65 6.52 -0.37 6.27
N CYS A 66 5.75 -0.93 5.35
CA CYS A 66 6.29 -1.38 4.09
C CYS A 66 5.24 -1.24 2.98
N ASN A 67 5.66 -0.70 1.83
CA ASN A 67 4.84 -0.88 0.63
C ASN A 67 5.14 -2.24 -0.01
N VAL A 68 4.14 -2.76 -0.70
CA VAL A 68 4.23 -4.05 -1.40
C VAL A 68 3.88 -3.85 -2.87
N THR A 69 4.79 -4.28 -3.73
CA THR A 69 4.54 -4.30 -5.18
C THR A 69 4.56 -5.73 -5.72
N MET A 70 4.44 -5.87 -7.04
CA MET A 70 4.45 -7.19 -7.68
C MET A 70 5.75 -7.96 -7.40
N PRO A 71 5.68 -9.30 -7.27
CA PRO A 71 4.46 -10.14 -7.29
C PRO A 71 3.80 -10.30 -5.92
N ASN A 72 4.27 -9.66 -4.87
CA ASN A 72 4.12 -10.01 -3.46
C ASN A 72 2.76 -9.63 -2.82
N LYS A 73 1.88 -8.89 -3.51
CA LYS A 73 0.66 -8.31 -2.89
C LYS A 73 -0.28 -9.36 -2.29
N THR A 74 -0.46 -10.50 -2.95
CA THR A 74 -1.32 -11.59 -2.47
C THR A 74 -0.66 -12.36 -1.31
N ALA A 75 0.61 -12.70 -1.46
CA ALA A 75 1.36 -13.36 -0.39
C ALA A 75 1.45 -12.49 0.87
N ALA A 76 1.58 -11.17 0.71
CA ALA A 76 1.54 -10.24 1.84
C ALA A 76 0.20 -10.28 2.57
N ALA A 77 -0.94 -10.25 1.84
CA ALA A 77 -2.26 -10.32 2.46
C ALA A 77 -2.44 -11.56 3.34
N GLN A 78 -1.93 -12.71 2.90
CA GLN A 78 -2.01 -13.98 3.62
C GLN A 78 -1.18 -14.02 4.92
N ASN A 79 -0.29 -13.06 5.12
CA ASN A 79 0.64 -12.99 6.24
C ASN A 79 0.40 -11.79 7.18
N MET A 80 -0.71 -11.09 7.03
CA MET A 80 -1.10 -10.01 7.93
C MET A 80 -1.90 -10.51 9.12
N ASP A 81 -1.83 -9.79 10.24
CA ASP A 81 -2.65 -10.07 11.42
C ASP A 81 -4.07 -9.53 11.25
N GLU A 82 -4.21 -8.41 10.54
CA GLU A 82 -5.50 -7.82 10.17
C GLU A 82 -5.44 -7.20 8.77
N LEU A 83 -6.56 -7.20 8.08
CA LEU A 83 -6.72 -6.58 6.77
C LEU A 83 -7.77 -5.47 6.84
N SER A 84 -7.57 -4.42 6.05
CA SER A 84 -8.65 -3.46 5.78
C SER A 84 -9.76 -4.12 4.98
N PRO A 85 -11.02 -3.64 5.05
CA PRO A 85 -12.13 -4.23 4.29
C PRO A 85 -11.85 -4.37 2.79
N ALA A 86 -11.22 -3.36 2.18
CA ALA A 86 -10.84 -3.41 0.78
C ALA A 86 -9.75 -4.47 0.50
N ALA A 87 -8.73 -4.58 1.38
CA ALA A 87 -7.68 -5.57 1.25
C ALA A 87 -8.21 -7.00 1.42
N GLU A 88 -9.14 -7.21 2.34
CA GLU A 88 -9.81 -8.49 2.56
C GLU A 88 -10.63 -8.90 1.32
N LEU A 89 -11.42 -7.97 0.78
CA LEU A 89 -12.24 -8.22 -0.40
C LEU A 89 -11.41 -8.52 -1.65
N ILE A 90 -10.27 -7.85 -1.83
CA ILE A 90 -9.38 -8.03 -2.99
C ILE A 90 -8.44 -9.23 -2.80
N GLY A 91 -8.12 -9.59 -1.56
CA GLY A 91 -7.11 -10.60 -1.24
C GLY A 91 -5.67 -10.12 -1.52
N ALA A 92 -5.43 -8.82 -1.47
CA ALA A 92 -4.12 -8.24 -1.78
C ALA A 92 -3.83 -7.01 -0.90
N VAL A 93 -2.55 -6.78 -0.62
CA VAL A 93 -2.03 -5.68 0.20
C VAL A 93 -0.95 -4.95 -0.58
N ASN A 94 -1.00 -3.62 -0.62
CA ASN A 94 0.08 -2.78 -1.13
C ASN A 94 0.77 -1.94 -0.05
N THR A 95 0.20 -1.92 1.16
CA THR A 95 0.72 -1.13 2.29
C THR A 95 0.57 -1.92 3.58
N ILE A 96 1.67 -2.11 4.30
CA ILE A 96 1.74 -2.77 5.60
C ILE A 96 2.08 -1.72 6.65
N VAL A 97 1.33 -1.70 7.75
CA VAL A 97 1.63 -0.87 8.92
C VAL A 97 1.94 -1.79 10.09
N ASN A 98 3.08 -1.57 10.74
CA ASN A 98 3.47 -2.27 11.96
C ASN A 98 3.11 -1.41 13.18
N ARG A 99 2.25 -1.93 14.04
CA ARG A 99 1.90 -1.33 15.33
C ARG A 99 2.30 -2.29 16.44
N ASP A 100 3.46 -2.06 17.03
CA ASP A 100 3.98 -2.86 18.15
C ASP A 100 4.05 -4.37 17.85
N GLY A 101 4.47 -4.72 16.64
CA GLY A 101 4.59 -6.10 16.17
C GLY A 101 3.33 -6.69 15.53
N LYS A 102 2.18 -6.02 15.62
CA LYS A 102 0.96 -6.39 14.90
C LYS A 102 0.93 -5.73 13.52
N LEU A 103 0.77 -6.52 12.48
CA LEU A 103 0.83 -6.07 11.09
C LEU A 103 -0.56 -5.91 10.49
N TYR A 104 -0.84 -4.71 10.03
CA TYR A 104 -2.10 -4.33 9.37
C TYR A 104 -1.87 -4.15 7.88
N GLY A 105 -2.63 -4.88 7.08
CA GLY A 105 -2.56 -4.82 5.62
C GLY A 105 -3.64 -3.94 5.02
N HIS A 106 -3.24 -3.04 4.13
CA HIS A 106 -4.13 -2.14 3.41
C HIS A 106 -3.89 -2.26 1.91
N ILE A 107 -4.92 -1.90 1.12
CA ILE A 107 -4.78 -1.67 -0.31
C ILE A 107 -5.34 -0.29 -0.65
N THR A 108 -4.46 0.58 -1.12
CA THR A 108 -4.74 2.00 -1.35
C THR A 108 -4.76 2.39 -2.83
N ASP A 109 -4.54 1.42 -3.73
CA ASP A 109 -4.46 1.69 -5.18
C ASP A 109 -5.77 2.29 -5.72
N GLY A 110 -6.92 1.73 -5.33
CA GLY A 110 -8.24 2.20 -5.74
C GLY A 110 -8.60 3.56 -5.14
N GLU A 111 -8.33 3.73 -3.85
CA GLU A 111 -8.55 5.00 -3.15
C GLU A 111 -7.72 6.13 -3.76
N GLY A 112 -6.43 5.86 -4.00
CA GLY A 112 -5.52 6.82 -4.63
C GLY A 112 -5.96 7.20 -6.05
N PHE A 113 -6.47 6.24 -6.83
CA PHE A 113 -7.01 6.51 -8.15
C PHE A 113 -8.24 7.44 -8.10
N VAL A 114 -9.20 7.15 -7.22
CA VAL A 114 -10.41 7.98 -7.06
C VAL A 114 -10.06 9.37 -6.54
N ALA A 115 -9.13 9.48 -5.58
CA ALA A 115 -8.65 10.76 -5.10
C ALA A 115 -8.01 11.59 -6.23
N ASN A 116 -7.19 10.95 -7.07
CA ASN A 116 -6.57 11.61 -8.23
C ASN A 116 -7.62 12.12 -9.22
N LEU A 117 -8.66 11.35 -9.53
CA LEU A 117 -9.76 11.82 -10.37
C LEU A 117 -10.43 13.06 -9.79
N LYS A 118 -10.72 13.04 -8.50
CA LYS A 118 -11.36 14.15 -7.78
C LYS A 118 -10.51 15.41 -7.81
N ASP A 119 -9.21 15.29 -7.62
CA ASP A 119 -8.27 16.43 -7.69
C ASP A 119 -8.23 17.05 -9.09
N HIS A 120 -8.56 16.29 -10.13
CA HIS A 120 -8.72 16.76 -11.51
C HIS A 120 -10.16 17.19 -11.86
N GLY A 121 -11.04 17.33 -10.87
CA GLY A 121 -12.42 17.75 -11.07
C GLY A 121 -13.34 16.69 -11.68
N ILE A 122 -12.92 15.42 -11.66
CA ILE A 122 -13.69 14.29 -12.21
C ILE A 122 -14.39 13.58 -11.03
N GLY A 123 -15.70 13.81 -10.88
CA GLY A 123 -16.54 13.06 -9.92
C GLY A 123 -16.92 11.69 -10.48
N VAL A 124 -17.02 10.71 -9.59
CA VAL A 124 -17.37 9.32 -9.95
C VAL A 124 -18.78 8.93 -9.46
N GLU A 125 -19.34 9.70 -8.54
CA GLU A 125 -20.65 9.45 -7.93
C GLU A 125 -21.76 9.56 -9.00
N GLY A 126 -22.62 8.54 -9.08
CA GLY A 126 -23.74 8.49 -10.02
C GLY A 126 -23.34 8.41 -11.49
N LYS A 127 -22.09 8.02 -11.81
CA LYS A 127 -21.61 7.87 -13.18
C LYS A 127 -21.61 6.40 -13.60
N ASP A 128 -21.92 6.18 -14.88
CA ASP A 128 -21.64 4.90 -15.53
C ASP A 128 -20.15 4.84 -15.89
N ILE A 129 -19.46 3.86 -15.33
CA ILE A 129 -18.01 3.72 -15.48
C ILE A 129 -17.70 2.41 -16.18
N VAL A 130 -16.89 2.49 -17.25
CA VAL A 130 -16.38 1.32 -17.99
C VAL A 130 -14.88 1.18 -17.71
N ILE A 131 -14.47 -0.01 -17.28
CA ILE A 131 -13.07 -0.35 -16.99
C ILE A 131 -12.58 -1.33 -18.07
N PHE A 132 -11.53 -0.96 -18.79
CA PHE A 132 -10.88 -1.84 -19.75
C PHE A 132 -9.70 -2.54 -19.09
N GLY A 133 -9.83 -3.86 -18.91
CA GLY A 133 -8.83 -4.73 -18.27
C GLY A 133 -9.31 -5.33 -16.98
N ALA A 134 -8.63 -6.42 -16.54
CA ALA A 134 -8.96 -7.20 -15.35
C ALA A 134 -7.72 -7.52 -14.49
N GLY A 135 -6.66 -6.73 -14.60
CA GLY A 135 -5.46 -6.88 -13.77
C GLY A 135 -5.64 -6.30 -12.36
N GLY A 136 -4.64 -6.47 -11.50
CA GLY A 136 -4.70 -6.05 -10.09
C GLY A 136 -5.08 -4.58 -9.86
N ALA A 137 -4.62 -3.67 -10.73
CA ALA A 137 -5.02 -2.26 -10.66
C ALA A 137 -6.52 -2.08 -10.98
N ALA A 138 -7.03 -2.74 -12.03
CA ALA A 138 -8.45 -2.69 -12.40
C ALA A 138 -9.33 -3.24 -11.25
N THR A 139 -8.93 -4.35 -10.64
CA THR A 139 -9.65 -4.94 -9.50
C THR A 139 -9.69 -3.99 -8.31
N ALA A 140 -8.57 -3.35 -7.97
CA ALA A 140 -8.52 -2.39 -6.86
C ALA A 140 -9.43 -1.17 -7.10
N ILE A 141 -9.41 -0.63 -8.32
CA ILE A 141 -10.29 0.49 -8.72
C ILE A 141 -11.76 0.07 -8.68
N GLN A 142 -12.08 -1.12 -9.19
CA GLN A 142 -13.44 -1.65 -9.24
C GLN A 142 -14.02 -1.83 -7.83
N VAL A 143 -13.25 -2.37 -6.90
CA VAL A 143 -13.66 -2.52 -5.50
C VAL A 143 -13.88 -1.15 -4.85
N GLN A 144 -12.96 -0.20 -5.05
CA GLN A 144 -13.12 1.14 -4.50
C GLN A 144 -14.36 1.85 -5.02
N LEU A 145 -14.62 1.78 -6.32
CA LEU A 145 -15.83 2.33 -6.92
C LEU A 145 -17.10 1.66 -6.38
N SER A 146 -17.08 0.34 -6.19
CA SER A 146 -18.18 -0.39 -5.57
C SER A 146 -18.45 0.09 -4.15
N LEU A 147 -17.43 0.30 -3.34
CA LEU A 147 -17.57 0.80 -1.96
C LEU A 147 -18.21 2.21 -1.93
N ILE A 148 -17.90 3.08 -2.88
CA ILE A 148 -18.50 4.40 -3.01
C ILE A 148 -19.99 4.27 -3.36
N HIS A 149 -20.36 3.40 -4.29
CA HIS A 149 -21.76 3.21 -4.72
C HIS A 149 -22.63 2.48 -3.69
N ILE A 150 -22.04 1.61 -2.84
CA ILE A 150 -22.77 0.93 -1.75
C ILE A 150 -23.08 1.90 -0.61
N SER A 151 -22.27 2.92 -0.39
CA SER A 151 -22.51 3.93 0.65
C SER A 151 -23.64 4.91 0.29
N GLU A 152 -24.08 4.95 -0.97
CA GLU A 152 -25.26 5.71 -1.38
C GLU A 152 -26.47 4.77 -1.47
N PRO A 153 -27.51 4.95 -0.64
CA PRO A 153 -28.74 4.16 -0.78
C PRO A 153 -29.33 4.43 -2.16
N THR A 154 -29.37 3.40 -3.00
CA THR A 154 -30.08 3.42 -4.27
C THR A 154 -31.54 3.82 -3.96
N ARG A 155 -31.94 5.04 -4.28
CA ARG A 155 -33.35 5.39 -4.35
C ARG A 155 -33.94 4.61 -5.52
N GLN A 156 -34.51 3.44 -5.24
CA GLN A 156 -35.42 2.80 -6.20
C GLN A 156 -36.60 3.74 -6.39
N ALA A 157 -36.69 4.27 -7.57
CA ALA A 157 -37.88 4.94 -8.03
C ALA A 157 -38.98 3.91 -8.24
#